data_c7356a7982413d444adc4d6ec8db83a9
#
_entry.id   c7356a7982413d444adc4d6ec8db83a9
#
_cell.length_a   1.000
_cell.length_b   1.000
_cell.length_c   1.000
_cell.angle_alpha   90.00
_cell.angle_beta   90.00
_cell.angle_gamma   90.00
#
_symmetry.space_group_name_H-M   'P 1'
#
loop_
_entity.id
_entity.type
_entity.pdbx_description
1 polymer ?
#
loop_
_entity_poly.entity_id
_entity_poly.type
_entity_poly.pdbx_seq_one_letter_code
_entity_poly.pdbx_strand_id
1 'polypeptide(L)'
;MQIARRWFRLASPLLLTLLLTGAGGGGTALGQDLAALEEVAAETAALRELPPVAALDPVFLTREEAEVAIEALLREEWDEDGIAAAIRSAATLGLVPAEINLLQLNIDLLGESAGGYYDPETGNLVVIQDGSFGALEAYVLSHEVTHVLQAEHLGLDELIDGMDDLTDDEILARVALYEGDASLTSILYVASKPVLALQLGAQLAAGGDLETAVFDTAPPVISLGLVFPYLTGTTFVQSLYEDGGWAAVDAAYASPPTSTEQILHTDKYLAGEEPVDVALPEAAATLGAGWEEIDDNRMGEFQIAVLLADLDPGAGLNDLMGTIELPDAASAAAAGWDGDRYQLWTDGEDAEAFVWASVWESDAEAEEFFLAFRAYEEARHDAGFTSERPDDLTLELDGGVARLALAGDTVSYVRAPTADQANQILDELMSDHLEKAA
;
A
#
# COMPACT_ATOMS: atom_id res chain seq x y z
N MET A 1 -1.88 14.05 -4.53
CA MET A 1 -1.18 13.20 -5.50
C MET A 1 0.21 12.73 -5.05
N GLN A 2 0.56 12.63 -3.75
CA GLN A 2 1.93 12.32 -3.33
C GLN A 2 2.08 11.57 -1.98
N ILE A 3 1.04 11.19 -1.24
CA ILE A 3 1.22 10.45 0.01
C ILE A 3 1.81 9.07 -0.25
N ALA A 4 1.17 8.26 -1.08
CA ALA A 4 1.66 6.92 -1.37
C ALA A 4 2.93 6.98 -2.21
N ARG A 5 3.02 7.88 -3.17
CA ARG A 5 4.16 8.00 -4.09
C ARG A 5 5.50 8.19 -3.37
N ARG A 6 5.56 9.07 -2.36
CA ARG A 6 6.77 9.30 -1.57
C ARG A 6 6.83 8.41 -0.33
N TRP A 7 5.66 8.09 0.26
CA TRP A 7 5.61 7.22 1.41
C TRP A 7 6.06 5.79 1.08
N PHE A 8 5.60 5.21 -0.05
CA PHE A 8 6.09 3.91 -0.50
C PHE A 8 7.52 3.95 -1.03
N ARG A 9 7.99 5.06 -1.60
CA ARG A 9 9.41 5.22 -1.95
C ARG A 9 10.32 5.18 -0.72
N LEU A 10 9.89 5.75 0.41
CA LEU A 10 10.68 5.86 1.64
C LEU A 10 10.42 4.72 2.60
N ALA A 11 9.16 4.32 2.71
CA ALA A 11 8.76 3.25 3.60
C ALA A 11 9.17 1.88 3.05
N SER A 12 9.23 1.71 1.74
CA SER A 12 9.51 0.43 1.11
C SER A 12 10.94 -0.06 1.33
N PRO A 13 12.00 0.74 1.12
CA PRO A 13 13.35 0.32 1.50
C PRO A 13 13.58 0.32 3.01
N LEU A 14 12.79 1.12 3.78
CA LEU A 14 12.94 1.27 5.23
C LEU A 14 12.13 0.26 6.04
N LEU A 15 11.19 -0.45 5.41
CA LEU A 15 10.08 -1.04 6.13
C LEU A 15 10.20 -2.49 6.44
N LEU A 16 11.17 -3.22 5.95
CA LEU A 16 11.10 -4.59 6.28
C LEU A 16 12.25 -5.23 6.96
N THR A 17 12.22 -4.93 8.17
CA THR A 17 12.22 -6.05 9.06
C THR A 17 11.17 -5.84 10.13
N LEU A 18 9.98 -5.57 9.65
CA LEU A 18 8.80 -5.48 10.49
C LEU A 18 8.78 -6.74 11.37
N LEU A 19 8.80 -6.57 12.69
CA LEU A 19 8.25 -7.51 13.65
C LEU A 19 9.15 -8.49 14.36
N LEU A 20 10.46 -8.33 14.37
CA LEU A 20 11.31 -9.32 15.05
C LEU A 20 12.36 -8.73 16.01
N THR A 21 12.07 -7.66 16.72
CA THR A 21 13.00 -7.13 17.72
C THR A 21 12.88 -7.87 19.04
N GLY A 22 13.76 -8.84 19.27
CA GLY A 22 13.99 -9.45 20.58
C GLY A 22 15.23 -8.87 21.22
N ALA A 23 15.11 -8.29 22.41
CA ALA A 23 16.23 -7.77 23.19
C ALA A 23 17.25 -8.86 23.53
N GLY A 24 18.45 -8.80 22.95
CA GLY A 24 19.56 -9.70 23.25
C GLY A 24 20.88 -8.94 23.33
N GLY A 25 21.43 -8.79 24.52
CA GLY A 25 22.60 -7.97 24.76
C GLY A 25 23.93 -8.59 24.41
N GLY A 26 24.91 -7.74 24.09
CA GLY A 26 26.34 -7.97 24.29
C GLY A 26 27.17 -8.19 23.04
N GLY A 27 27.93 -7.16 22.66
CA GLY A 27 28.78 -7.08 21.49
C GLY A 27 29.89 -8.11 21.38
N THR A 28 30.17 -8.55 20.17
CA THR A 28 31.43 -9.11 19.70
C THR A 28 31.70 -8.74 18.25
N ALA A 29 32.85 -8.21 18.06
CA ALA A 29 33.74 -8.11 16.91
C ALA A 29 33.18 -8.03 15.47
N LEU A 30 33.13 -6.82 14.93
CA LEU A 30 32.95 -6.42 13.53
C LEU A 30 33.49 -7.37 12.43
N GLY A 31 34.55 -8.14 12.69
CA GLY A 31 35.15 -9.02 11.69
C GLY A 31 34.50 -10.41 11.54
N GLN A 32 33.68 -10.86 12.52
CA GLN A 32 32.92 -12.10 12.42
C GLN A 32 31.58 -11.84 11.76
N ASP A 33 31.03 -10.66 11.97
CA ASP A 33 29.77 -10.26 11.40
C ASP A 33 29.89 -10.03 9.88
N LEU A 34 30.99 -9.44 9.39
CA LEU A 34 31.26 -9.28 7.95
C LEU A 34 31.34 -10.63 7.19
N ALA A 35 32.00 -11.63 7.77
CA ALA A 35 32.06 -12.96 7.13
C ALA A 35 30.69 -13.66 7.08
N ALA A 36 29.86 -13.46 8.12
CA ALA A 36 28.49 -13.97 8.13
C ALA A 36 27.61 -13.25 7.09
N LEU A 37 27.79 -11.94 6.93
CA LEU A 37 27.12 -11.15 5.90
C LEU A 37 27.48 -11.63 4.48
N GLU A 38 28.77 -11.81 4.19
CA GLU A 38 29.22 -12.32 2.89
C GLU A 38 28.65 -13.73 2.60
N GLU A 39 28.56 -14.59 3.63
CA GLU A 39 27.95 -15.93 3.49
C GLU A 39 26.46 -15.84 3.18
N VAL A 40 25.68 -15.06 3.94
CA VAL A 40 24.24 -14.84 3.69
C VAL A 40 24.04 -14.30 2.29
N ALA A 41 24.78 -13.27 1.89
CA ALA A 41 24.65 -12.66 0.58
C ALA A 41 24.92 -13.64 -0.57
N ALA A 42 25.97 -14.42 -0.48
CA ALA A 42 26.31 -15.39 -1.51
C ALA A 42 25.24 -16.52 -1.60
N GLU A 43 24.71 -16.97 -0.47
CA GLU A 43 23.68 -18.00 -0.43
C GLU A 43 22.32 -17.47 -0.89
N THR A 44 21.96 -16.23 -0.55
CA THR A 44 20.75 -15.55 -1.04
C THR A 44 20.79 -15.40 -2.54
N ALA A 45 21.88 -14.91 -3.12
CA ALA A 45 22.07 -14.79 -4.55
C ALA A 45 21.94 -16.16 -5.26
N ALA A 46 22.56 -17.19 -4.70
CA ALA A 46 22.46 -18.55 -5.24
C ALA A 46 21.04 -19.12 -5.19
N LEU A 47 20.30 -18.86 -4.10
CA LEU A 47 18.91 -19.27 -3.93
C LEU A 47 17.98 -18.56 -4.90
N ARG A 48 18.15 -17.23 -5.08
CA ARG A 48 17.37 -16.40 -5.98
C ARG A 48 17.75 -16.61 -7.46
N GLU A 49 18.78 -17.41 -7.72
CA GLU A 49 19.34 -17.69 -9.06
C GLU A 49 19.84 -16.42 -9.79
N LEU A 50 20.26 -15.42 -9.04
CA LEU A 50 20.90 -14.20 -9.57
C LEU A 50 22.42 -14.23 -9.38
N PRO A 51 23.18 -13.50 -10.21
CA PRO A 51 24.63 -13.34 -9.97
C PRO A 51 24.86 -12.71 -8.59
N PRO A 52 25.93 -13.10 -7.87
CA PRO A 52 26.21 -12.51 -6.57
C PRO A 52 26.50 -11.02 -6.69
N VAL A 53 26.13 -10.25 -5.67
CA VAL A 53 26.44 -8.82 -5.56
C VAL A 53 27.93 -8.55 -5.66
N ALA A 54 28.31 -7.45 -6.33
CA ALA A 54 29.72 -7.14 -6.61
C ALA A 54 30.53 -6.81 -5.36
N ALA A 55 29.94 -6.10 -4.41
CA ALA A 55 30.47 -5.82 -3.07
C ALA A 55 29.36 -5.34 -2.16
N LEU A 56 29.31 -5.82 -0.93
CA LEU A 56 28.48 -5.25 0.12
C LEU A 56 29.35 -4.33 0.99
N ASP A 57 28.91 -3.10 1.15
CA ASP A 57 29.53 -2.14 2.09
C ASP A 57 28.44 -1.73 3.13
N PRO A 58 28.11 -2.62 4.07
CA PRO A 58 27.01 -2.40 5.00
C PRO A 58 27.35 -1.31 6.00
N VAL A 59 26.37 -0.44 6.25
CA VAL A 59 26.40 0.54 7.33
C VAL A 59 25.69 -0.05 8.53
N PHE A 60 26.37 -0.16 9.66
CA PHE A 60 25.77 -0.64 10.90
C PHE A 60 25.32 0.53 11.75
N LEU A 61 24.04 0.55 12.11
CA LEU A 61 23.46 1.54 13.00
C LEU A 61 22.88 0.86 14.24
N THR A 62 22.95 1.54 15.37
CA THR A 62 22.09 1.22 16.51
C THR A 62 20.66 1.66 16.20
N ARG A 63 19.66 1.16 16.94
CA ARG A 63 18.26 1.60 16.77
C ARG A 63 18.10 3.11 16.92
N GLU A 64 18.72 3.72 17.94
CA GLU A 64 18.68 5.17 18.14
C GLU A 64 19.27 5.95 16.94
N GLU A 65 20.36 5.46 16.34
CA GLU A 65 20.96 6.06 15.15
C GLU A 65 20.07 5.87 13.91
N ALA A 66 19.43 4.70 13.78
CA ALA A 66 18.50 4.42 12.69
C ALA A 66 17.23 5.26 12.76
N GLU A 67 16.62 5.43 13.94
CA GLU A 67 15.47 6.33 14.15
C GLU A 67 15.79 7.75 13.69
N VAL A 68 16.96 8.26 14.04
CA VAL A 68 17.40 9.60 13.60
C VAL A 68 17.61 9.67 12.09
N ALA A 69 18.19 8.63 11.49
CA ALA A 69 18.39 8.58 10.03
C ALA A 69 17.06 8.49 9.27
N ILE A 70 16.15 7.63 9.72
CA ILE A 70 14.81 7.47 9.16
C ILE A 70 14.00 8.76 9.26
N GLU A 71 14.02 9.42 10.45
CA GLU A 71 13.35 10.71 10.60
C GLU A 71 13.91 11.76 9.63
N ALA A 72 15.23 11.80 9.45
CA ALA A 72 15.87 12.74 8.54
C ALA A 72 15.46 12.51 7.08
N LEU A 73 15.46 11.25 6.63
CA LEU A 73 15.02 10.86 5.29
C LEU A 73 13.54 11.22 5.05
N LEU A 74 12.66 10.86 5.98
CA LEU A 74 11.23 11.17 5.87
C LEU A 74 10.99 12.69 5.77
N ARG A 75 11.72 13.49 6.56
CA ARG A 75 11.57 14.95 6.53
C ARG A 75 12.12 15.60 5.26
N GLU A 76 13.19 15.06 4.68
CA GLU A 76 13.78 15.56 3.44
C GLU A 76 12.84 15.38 2.25
N GLU A 77 12.19 14.22 2.21
CA GLU A 77 11.27 13.83 1.14
C GLU A 77 9.82 14.31 1.37
N TRP A 78 9.52 14.92 2.54
CA TRP A 78 8.16 15.27 2.92
C TRP A 78 7.59 16.40 2.05
N ASP A 79 6.61 16.06 1.22
CA ASP A 79 5.82 17.03 0.46
C ASP A 79 4.57 17.44 1.26
N GLU A 80 4.64 18.57 1.93
CA GLU A 80 3.60 19.03 2.86
C GLU A 80 2.25 19.26 2.16
N ASP A 81 2.25 19.85 0.95
CA ASP A 81 1.03 20.18 0.22
C ASP A 81 0.36 18.93 -0.38
N GLY A 82 1.12 18.06 -1.03
CA GLY A 82 0.59 16.82 -1.61
C GLY A 82 0.06 15.86 -0.55
N ILE A 83 0.77 15.74 0.59
CA ILE A 83 0.33 14.90 1.70
C ILE A 83 -0.92 15.47 2.36
N ALA A 84 -1.02 16.77 2.53
CA ALA A 84 -2.23 17.41 3.07
C ALA A 84 -3.44 17.15 2.14
N ALA A 85 -3.27 17.23 0.82
CA ALA A 85 -4.33 16.93 -0.14
C ALA A 85 -4.85 15.50 -0.02
N ALA A 86 -3.95 14.53 0.03
CA ALA A 86 -4.34 13.13 0.14
C ALA A 86 -4.91 12.75 1.53
N ILE A 87 -4.45 13.36 2.64
CA ILE A 87 -5.14 13.23 3.95
C ILE A 87 -6.59 13.72 3.81
N ARG A 88 -6.83 14.84 3.12
CA ARG A 88 -8.18 15.39 2.90
C ARG A 88 -9.04 14.43 2.07
N SER A 89 -8.50 13.84 1.00
CA SER A 89 -9.20 12.82 0.20
C SER A 89 -9.56 11.60 1.06
N ALA A 90 -8.61 11.04 1.78
CA ALA A 90 -8.83 9.90 2.66
C ALA A 90 -9.81 10.20 3.79
N ALA A 91 -9.74 11.39 4.40
CA ALA A 91 -10.68 11.84 5.43
C ALA A 91 -12.09 12.07 4.88
N THR A 92 -12.22 12.53 3.62
CA THR A 92 -13.50 12.67 2.93
C THR A 92 -14.24 11.34 2.85
N LEU A 93 -13.51 10.23 2.67
CA LEU A 93 -14.05 8.87 2.68
C LEU A 93 -14.06 8.22 4.07
N GLY A 94 -13.49 8.86 5.11
CA GLY A 94 -13.44 8.31 6.47
C GLY A 94 -12.33 7.31 6.72
N LEU A 95 -11.40 7.15 5.80
CA LEU A 95 -10.26 6.24 5.92
C LEU A 95 -9.25 6.67 6.99
N VAL A 96 -9.14 7.98 7.23
CA VAL A 96 -8.27 8.55 8.27
C VAL A 96 -8.97 9.73 8.98
N PRO A 97 -8.61 10.05 10.23
CA PRO A 97 -9.01 11.30 10.87
C PRO A 97 -8.43 12.52 10.13
N ALA A 98 -9.22 13.59 9.98
CA ALA A 98 -8.78 14.81 9.27
C ALA A 98 -7.54 15.48 9.90
N GLU A 99 -7.38 15.35 11.22
CA GLU A 99 -6.28 15.94 11.97
C GLU A 99 -5.08 15.00 12.17
N ILE A 100 -5.00 13.91 11.40
CA ILE A 100 -3.91 12.95 11.53
C ILE A 100 -2.55 13.59 11.26
N ASN A 101 -1.59 13.38 12.15
CA ASN A 101 -0.20 13.73 11.89
C ASN A 101 0.52 12.54 11.22
N LEU A 102 0.36 12.45 9.90
CA LEU A 102 0.87 11.31 9.13
C LEU A 102 2.41 11.23 9.17
N LEU A 103 3.13 12.37 9.18
CA LEU A 103 4.59 12.36 9.33
C LEU A 103 5.03 11.71 10.63
N GLN A 104 4.43 12.13 11.76
CA GLN A 104 4.80 11.55 13.05
C GLN A 104 4.40 10.07 13.14
N LEU A 105 3.22 9.72 12.63
CA LEU A 105 2.78 8.32 12.58
C LEU A 105 3.77 7.45 11.81
N ASN A 106 4.28 7.92 10.67
CA ASN A 106 5.27 7.18 9.88
C ASN A 106 6.61 7.07 10.59
N ILE A 107 7.10 8.15 11.22
CA ILE A 107 8.33 8.10 12.03
C ILE A 107 8.18 7.06 13.14
N ASP A 108 7.06 7.08 13.84
CA ASP A 108 6.80 6.17 14.97
C ASP A 108 6.66 4.70 14.48
N LEU A 109 5.93 4.45 13.38
CA LEU A 109 5.79 3.11 12.79
C LEU A 109 7.12 2.54 12.33
N LEU A 110 7.92 3.32 11.62
CA LEU A 110 9.24 2.89 11.13
C LEU A 110 10.25 2.73 12.26
N GLY A 111 10.23 3.63 13.25
CA GLY A 111 11.08 3.51 14.44
C GLY A 111 10.79 2.24 15.23
N GLU A 112 9.51 1.84 15.34
CA GLU A 112 9.09 0.62 16.03
C GLU A 112 9.52 -0.65 15.27
N SER A 113 9.51 -0.62 13.93
CA SER A 113 9.53 -1.81 13.09
C SER A 113 10.83 -2.08 12.32
N ALA A 114 11.66 -1.08 12.03
CA ALA A 114 12.82 -1.27 11.16
C ALA A 114 13.90 -2.16 11.76
N GLY A 115 14.41 -3.13 11.00
CA GLY A 115 15.56 -3.97 11.35
C GLY A 115 16.75 -3.82 10.39
N GLY A 116 16.53 -3.21 9.24
CA GLY A 116 17.51 -2.85 8.23
C GLY A 116 16.83 -2.15 7.07
N TYR A 117 17.59 -1.65 6.11
CA TYR A 117 17.05 -1.14 4.86
C TYR A 117 18.15 -1.00 3.79
N TYR A 118 17.73 -1.11 2.54
CA TYR A 118 18.51 -0.72 1.39
C TYR A 118 18.17 0.74 1.02
N ASP A 119 19.19 1.56 0.85
CA ASP A 119 19.04 2.95 0.42
C ASP A 119 19.34 3.03 -1.10
N PRO A 120 18.34 3.22 -1.96
CA PRO A 120 18.52 3.24 -3.40
C PRO A 120 19.30 4.47 -3.90
N GLU A 121 19.31 5.59 -3.16
CA GLU A 121 20.08 6.78 -3.56
C GLU A 121 21.58 6.61 -3.38
N THR A 122 21.97 5.96 -2.29
CA THR A 122 23.40 5.75 -1.97
C THR A 122 23.89 4.36 -2.35
N GLY A 123 22.99 3.40 -2.62
CA GLY A 123 23.29 1.99 -2.81
C GLY A 123 23.77 1.30 -1.53
N ASN A 124 23.54 1.90 -0.37
CA ASN A 124 23.99 1.36 0.92
C ASN A 124 22.98 0.38 1.51
N LEU A 125 23.50 -0.72 2.00
CA LEU A 125 22.78 -1.64 2.86
C LEU A 125 22.95 -1.18 4.33
N VAL A 126 21.86 -0.76 4.97
CA VAL A 126 21.87 -0.42 6.40
C VAL A 126 21.35 -1.59 7.21
N VAL A 127 22.12 -1.99 8.21
CA VAL A 127 21.79 -3.07 9.16
C VAL A 127 21.64 -2.47 10.54
N ILE A 128 20.45 -2.60 11.12
CA ILE A 128 20.20 -2.15 12.50
C ILE A 128 20.57 -3.28 13.44
N GLN A 129 21.54 -3.07 14.30
CA GLN A 129 22.09 -4.10 15.14
C GLN A 129 22.16 -3.67 16.61
N ASP A 130 21.28 -4.28 17.43
CA ASP A 130 21.27 -4.11 18.88
C ASP A 130 21.92 -5.27 19.65
N GLY A 131 22.54 -6.23 18.96
CA GLY A 131 23.08 -7.43 19.57
C GLY A 131 24.05 -8.23 18.70
N SER A 132 24.11 -9.54 18.94
CA SER A 132 24.90 -10.46 18.11
C SER A 132 24.12 -10.95 16.90
N PHE A 133 24.78 -11.11 15.76
CA PHE A 133 24.23 -11.70 14.56
C PHE A 133 23.67 -13.10 14.84
N GLY A 134 22.37 -13.30 14.58
CA GLY A 134 21.60 -14.52 14.84
C GLY A 134 20.67 -14.90 13.69
N ALA A 135 19.64 -15.70 14.01
CA ALA A 135 18.74 -16.22 12.99
C ALA A 135 17.82 -15.14 12.41
N LEU A 136 17.44 -14.20 13.24
CA LEU A 136 16.62 -13.07 12.82
C LEU A 136 17.40 -12.14 11.91
N GLU A 137 18.61 -11.74 12.31
CA GLU A 137 19.47 -10.88 11.52
C GLU A 137 19.84 -11.53 10.18
N ALA A 138 19.96 -12.86 10.12
CA ALA A 138 20.18 -13.58 8.87
C ALA A 138 18.96 -13.59 7.95
N TYR A 139 17.74 -13.70 8.52
CA TYR A 139 16.49 -13.57 7.77
C TYR A 139 16.36 -12.17 7.16
N VAL A 140 16.51 -11.14 7.99
CA VAL A 140 16.50 -9.73 7.60
C VAL A 140 17.51 -9.45 6.51
N LEU A 141 18.77 -9.84 6.76
CA LEU A 141 19.85 -9.59 5.81
C LEU A 141 19.59 -10.27 4.47
N SER A 142 18.99 -11.47 4.45
CA SER A 142 18.66 -12.12 3.18
C SER A 142 17.57 -11.35 2.40
N HIS A 143 16.67 -10.67 3.12
CA HIS A 143 15.69 -9.76 2.52
C HIS A 143 16.36 -8.54 1.89
N GLU A 144 17.16 -7.82 2.67
CA GLU A 144 17.85 -6.61 2.21
C GLU A 144 18.84 -6.89 1.08
N VAL A 145 19.55 -8.04 1.15
CA VAL A 145 20.41 -8.49 0.05
C VAL A 145 19.60 -8.73 -1.22
N THR A 146 18.36 -9.18 -1.09
CA THR A 146 17.50 -9.36 -2.27
C THR A 146 17.21 -8.02 -2.94
N HIS A 147 17.00 -6.94 -2.20
CA HIS A 147 16.87 -5.60 -2.80
C HIS A 147 18.13 -5.15 -3.53
N VAL A 148 19.32 -5.43 -2.98
CA VAL A 148 20.59 -5.17 -3.71
C VAL A 148 20.64 -5.99 -5.01
N LEU A 149 20.23 -7.26 -4.98
CA LEU A 149 20.17 -8.10 -6.19
C LEU A 149 19.16 -7.58 -7.21
N GLN A 150 18.00 -7.12 -6.76
CA GLN A 150 16.96 -6.50 -7.59
C GLN A 150 17.49 -5.21 -8.27
N ALA A 151 18.18 -4.36 -7.52
CA ALA A 151 18.81 -3.14 -8.06
C ALA A 151 19.90 -3.47 -9.10
N GLU A 152 20.82 -4.40 -8.80
CA GLU A 152 21.92 -4.74 -9.71
C GLU A 152 21.47 -5.51 -10.96
N HIS A 153 20.36 -6.29 -10.90
CA HIS A 153 20.04 -7.27 -11.94
C HIS A 153 18.63 -7.16 -12.53
N LEU A 154 17.68 -6.55 -11.85
CA LEU A 154 16.27 -6.53 -12.24
C LEU A 154 15.71 -5.12 -12.49
N GLY A 155 16.52 -4.06 -12.29
CA GLY A 155 16.10 -2.68 -12.54
C GLY A 155 15.18 -2.12 -11.46
N LEU A 156 15.41 -2.46 -10.19
CA LEU A 156 14.61 -1.94 -9.08
C LEU A 156 14.66 -0.41 -8.99
N ASP A 157 15.83 0.19 -9.20
CA ASP A 157 15.99 1.64 -9.13
C ASP A 157 15.14 2.34 -10.19
N GLU A 158 15.15 1.82 -11.44
CA GLU A 158 14.31 2.33 -12.53
C GLU A 158 12.82 2.12 -12.25
N LEU A 159 12.45 1.01 -11.59
CA LEU A 159 11.07 0.75 -11.18
C LEU A 159 10.59 1.77 -10.15
N ILE A 160 11.41 2.06 -9.14
CA ILE A 160 11.13 3.06 -8.10
C ILE A 160 11.06 4.47 -8.69
N ASP A 161 12.05 4.85 -9.52
CA ASP A 161 12.07 6.16 -10.19
C ASP A 161 10.87 6.39 -11.12
N GLY A 162 10.34 5.31 -11.71
CA GLY A 162 9.16 5.34 -12.55
C GLY A 162 7.83 5.51 -11.82
N MET A 163 7.81 5.62 -10.47
CA MET A 163 6.57 5.71 -9.70
C MET A 163 5.97 7.11 -9.59
N ASP A 164 6.69 8.16 -9.99
CA ASP A 164 6.27 9.56 -9.77
C ASP A 164 4.93 9.93 -10.42
N ASP A 165 4.59 9.32 -11.54
CA ASP A 165 3.38 9.61 -12.30
C ASP A 165 2.27 8.56 -12.13
N LEU A 166 2.48 7.58 -11.24
CA LEU A 166 1.53 6.50 -11.00
C LEU A 166 0.49 6.85 -9.94
N THR A 167 -0.62 6.13 -9.94
CA THR A 167 -1.62 6.16 -8.89
C THR A 167 -1.14 5.41 -7.64
N ASP A 168 -1.79 5.64 -6.50
CA ASP A 168 -1.46 4.95 -5.25
C ASP A 168 -1.65 3.44 -5.36
N ASP A 169 -2.68 2.99 -6.09
CA ASP A 169 -2.94 1.59 -6.36
C ASP A 169 -1.83 0.92 -7.19
N GLU A 170 -1.36 1.60 -8.26
CA GLU A 170 -0.23 1.11 -9.07
C GLU A 170 1.07 1.04 -8.27
N ILE A 171 1.34 2.07 -7.44
CA ILE A 171 2.52 2.09 -6.58
C ILE A 171 2.48 0.91 -5.61
N LEU A 172 1.35 0.70 -4.93
CA LEU A 172 1.20 -0.39 -3.96
C LEU A 172 1.37 -1.76 -4.63
N ALA A 173 0.87 -1.93 -5.86
CA ALA A 173 1.05 -3.15 -6.63
C ALA A 173 2.53 -3.41 -6.99
N ARG A 174 3.27 -2.38 -7.42
CA ARG A 174 4.70 -2.51 -7.73
C ARG A 174 5.54 -2.79 -6.49
N VAL A 175 5.21 -2.13 -5.38
CA VAL A 175 5.83 -2.39 -4.08
C VAL A 175 5.58 -3.84 -3.67
N ALA A 176 4.37 -4.36 -3.87
CA ALA A 176 4.03 -5.75 -3.57
C ALA A 176 4.83 -6.77 -4.41
N LEU A 177 5.25 -6.42 -5.62
CA LEU A 177 6.13 -7.26 -6.42
C LEU A 177 7.52 -7.39 -5.78
N TYR A 178 8.22 -6.28 -5.55
CA TYR A 178 9.62 -6.38 -5.12
C TYR A 178 9.77 -6.74 -3.64
N GLU A 179 8.85 -6.31 -2.79
CA GLU A 179 8.83 -6.72 -1.37
C GLU A 179 8.40 -8.20 -1.22
N GLY A 180 7.45 -8.63 -2.04
CA GLY A 180 7.03 -10.01 -2.10
C GLY A 180 8.16 -10.95 -2.53
N ASP A 181 8.99 -10.53 -3.51
CA ASP A 181 10.18 -11.26 -3.96
C ASP A 181 11.23 -11.35 -2.86
N ALA A 182 11.54 -10.25 -2.20
CA ALA A 182 12.49 -10.23 -1.09
C ALA A 182 12.00 -11.08 0.10
N SER A 183 10.71 -11.02 0.41
CA SER A 183 10.08 -11.81 1.46
C SER A 183 10.08 -13.31 1.14
N LEU A 184 9.70 -13.70 -0.08
CA LEU A 184 9.74 -15.09 -0.51
C LEU A 184 11.17 -15.64 -0.47
N THR A 185 12.14 -14.87 -0.96
CA THR A 185 13.56 -15.25 -0.94
C THR A 185 14.04 -15.50 0.48
N SER A 186 13.70 -14.63 1.43
CA SER A 186 14.08 -14.78 2.86
C SER A 186 13.42 -15.99 3.50
N ILE A 187 12.16 -16.25 3.21
CA ILE A 187 11.43 -17.43 3.68
C ILE A 187 12.11 -18.71 3.17
N LEU A 188 12.43 -18.76 1.89
CA LEU A 188 13.11 -19.91 1.27
C LEU A 188 14.54 -20.05 1.79
N TYR A 189 15.25 -18.94 2.04
CA TYR A 189 16.58 -18.94 2.66
C TYR A 189 16.55 -19.63 4.03
N VAL A 190 15.65 -19.22 4.90
CA VAL A 190 15.49 -19.83 6.23
C VAL A 190 15.02 -21.28 6.11
N ALA A 191 14.06 -21.58 5.25
CA ALA A 191 13.54 -22.94 5.04
C ALA A 191 14.63 -23.92 4.54
N SER A 192 15.61 -23.43 3.78
CA SER A 192 16.77 -24.22 3.32
C SER A 192 17.70 -24.65 4.45
N LYS A 193 17.58 -24.05 5.65
CA LYS A 193 18.48 -24.19 6.79
C LYS A 193 17.72 -24.64 8.05
N PRO A 194 17.54 -25.95 8.31
CA PRO A 194 16.69 -26.43 9.40
C PRO A 194 17.08 -25.93 10.80
N VAL A 195 18.39 -25.69 11.04
CA VAL A 195 18.87 -25.16 12.33
C VAL A 195 18.48 -23.69 12.47
N LEU A 196 18.65 -22.89 11.41
CA LEU A 196 18.27 -21.49 11.37
C LEU A 196 16.75 -21.33 11.56
N ALA A 197 15.95 -22.14 10.84
CA ALA A 197 14.50 -22.16 10.97
C ALA A 197 14.04 -22.47 12.41
N LEU A 198 14.70 -23.45 13.07
CA LEU A 198 14.40 -23.77 14.46
C LEU A 198 14.77 -22.63 15.41
N GLN A 199 15.91 -21.98 15.19
CA GLN A 199 16.37 -20.85 16.00
C GLN A 199 15.44 -19.65 15.84
N LEU A 200 15.06 -19.30 14.58
CA LEU A 200 14.12 -18.23 14.30
C LEU A 200 12.76 -18.51 14.95
N GLY A 201 12.21 -19.70 14.77
CA GLY A 201 10.96 -20.10 15.41
C GLY A 201 11.01 -20.05 16.94
N ALA A 202 12.17 -20.38 17.55
CA ALA A 202 12.36 -20.27 19.00
C ALA A 202 12.49 -18.81 19.46
N GLN A 203 13.13 -17.94 18.68
CA GLN A 203 13.21 -16.50 18.94
C GLN A 203 11.83 -15.87 18.88
N LEU A 204 11.04 -16.16 17.83
CA LEU A 204 9.66 -15.68 17.68
C LEU A 204 8.76 -16.15 18.83
N ALA A 205 8.87 -17.42 19.23
CA ALA A 205 8.07 -17.96 20.32
C ALA A 205 8.50 -17.44 21.72
N ALA A 206 9.75 -17.01 21.86
CA ALA A 206 10.30 -16.48 23.11
C ALA A 206 10.23 -14.95 23.18
N GLY A 207 10.15 -14.30 22.05
CA GLY A 207 9.93 -12.87 21.96
C GLY A 207 8.56 -12.57 22.56
N GLY A 208 8.58 -12.02 23.77
CA GLY A 208 7.41 -11.41 24.37
C GLY A 208 6.82 -10.37 23.42
N ASP A 209 5.73 -9.76 23.84
CA ASP A 209 4.96 -8.79 23.11
C ASP A 209 5.86 -7.96 22.15
N LEU A 210 5.72 -8.23 20.86
CA LEU A 210 6.25 -7.34 19.82
C LEU A 210 5.69 -5.96 20.16
N GLU A 211 6.53 -4.95 20.20
CA GLU A 211 6.05 -3.60 20.37
C GLU A 211 5.28 -3.24 19.10
N THR A 212 3.97 -3.41 19.12
CA THR A 212 3.04 -3.10 18.03
C THR A 212 2.13 -1.94 18.41
N ALA A 213 2.51 -1.20 19.47
CA ALA A 213 1.64 -0.19 20.07
C ALA A 213 1.25 0.92 19.10
N VAL A 214 2.14 1.34 18.22
CA VAL A 214 1.84 2.34 17.17
C VAL A 214 0.99 1.70 16.09
N PHE A 215 1.37 0.52 15.63
CA PHE A 215 0.64 -0.24 14.61
C PHE A 215 -0.81 -0.52 15.03
N ASP A 216 -1.02 -0.94 16.28
CA ASP A 216 -2.33 -1.25 16.84
C ASP A 216 -3.26 -0.02 16.98
N THR A 217 -2.72 1.18 16.85
CA THR A 217 -3.47 2.44 16.92
C THR A 217 -3.57 3.16 15.58
N ALA A 218 -2.83 2.70 14.57
CA ALA A 218 -2.86 3.29 13.24
C ALA A 218 -4.19 3.02 12.52
N PRO A 219 -4.68 3.96 11.69
CA PRO A 219 -5.83 3.70 10.82
C PRO A 219 -5.59 2.47 9.95
N PRO A 220 -6.61 1.60 9.75
CA PRO A 220 -6.47 0.35 8.99
C PRO A 220 -5.89 0.53 7.59
N VAL A 221 -6.26 1.59 6.86
CA VAL A 221 -5.71 1.88 5.54
C VAL A 221 -4.19 2.09 5.57
N ILE A 222 -3.65 2.63 6.68
CA ILE A 222 -2.22 2.83 6.88
C ILE A 222 -1.56 1.50 7.31
N SER A 223 -2.04 0.89 8.39
CA SER A 223 -1.42 -0.33 8.93
C SER A 223 -1.51 -1.52 7.97
N LEU A 224 -2.66 -1.74 7.33
CA LEU A 224 -2.83 -2.83 6.38
C LEU A 224 -2.11 -2.55 5.04
N GLY A 225 -2.12 -1.29 4.57
CA GLY A 225 -1.33 -0.87 3.41
C GLY A 225 0.16 -1.11 3.60
N LEU A 226 0.65 -0.93 4.83
CA LEU A 226 2.03 -1.17 5.20
C LEU A 226 2.45 -2.64 5.11
N VAL A 227 1.59 -3.57 5.51
CA VAL A 227 1.89 -5.00 5.51
C VAL A 227 1.46 -5.73 4.24
N PHE A 228 0.61 -5.12 3.42
CA PHE A 228 0.11 -5.70 2.17
C PHE A 228 1.22 -6.20 1.24
N PRO A 229 2.29 -5.42 0.96
CA PRO A 229 3.39 -5.85 0.11
C PRO A 229 4.08 -7.12 0.60
N TYR A 230 4.21 -7.26 1.91
CA TYR A 230 4.93 -8.36 2.53
C TYR A 230 4.11 -9.64 2.65
N LEU A 231 2.82 -9.52 2.88
CA LEU A 231 1.93 -10.67 3.06
C LEU A 231 1.30 -11.09 1.74
N THR A 232 0.54 -10.18 1.13
CA THR A 232 -0.16 -10.46 -0.13
C THR A 232 0.80 -10.48 -1.31
N GLY A 233 1.78 -9.56 -1.34
CA GLY A 233 2.86 -9.56 -2.33
C GLY A 233 3.68 -10.85 -2.32
N THR A 234 4.00 -11.41 -1.14
CA THR A 234 4.67 -12.72 -1.04
C THR A 234 3.81 -13.84 -1.66
N THR A 235 2.50 -13.83 -1.43
CA THR A 235 1.59 -14.82 -2.01
C THR A 235 1.54 -14.70 -3.54
N PHE A 236 1.49 -13.47 -4.06
CA PHE A 236 1.56 -13.19 -5.49
C PHE A 236 2.86 -13.70 -6.11
N VAL A 237 4.01 -13.33 -5.55
CA VAL A 237 5.33 -13.77 -6.05
C VAL A 237 5.52 -15.27 -5.92
N GLN A 238 5.02 -15.88 -4.83
CA GLN A 238 5.01 -17.35 -4.70
C GLN A 238 4.21 -18.00 -5.81
N SER A 239 3.06 -17.46 -6.19
CA SER A 239 2.25 -17.98 -7.29
C SER A 239 3.00 -17.91 -8.63
N LEU A 240 3.71 -16.81 -8.91
CA LEU A 240 4.57 -16.70 -10.09
C LEU A 240 5.71 -17.72 -10.06
N TYR A 241 6.35 -17.87 -8.89
CA TYR A 241 7.44 -18.84 -8.71
C TYR A 241 6.96 -20.29 -8.90
N GLU A 242 5.78 -20.65 -8.43
CA GLU A 242 5.18 -21.97 -8.60
C GLU A 242 4.82 -22.25 -10.07
N ASP A 243 4.42 -21.22 -10.84
CA ASP A 243 4.07 -21.33 -12.27
C ASP A 243 5.33 -21.49 -13.15
N GLY A 244 6.37 -20.67 -12.94
CA GLY A 244 7.53 -20.64 -13.85
C GLY A 244 8.91 -20.45 -13.20
N GLY A 245 9.04 -20.66 -11.90
CA GLY A 245 10.29 -20.47 -11.15
C GLY A 245 10.71 -19.00 -11.10
N TRP A 246 11.97 -18.75 -10.74
CA TRP A 246 12.49 -17.40 -10.68
C TRP A 246 12.43 -16.64 -12.01
N ALA A 247 12.45 -17.35 -13.13
CA ALA A 247 12.31 -16.72 -14.44
C ALA A 247 10.94 -16.03 -14.65
N ALA A 248 9.87 -16.56 -14.06
CA ALA A 248 8.56 -15.89 -14.09
C ALA A 248 8.54 -14.66 -13.18
N VAL A 249 9.20 -14.73 -12.02
CA VAL A 249 9.37 -13.57 -11.14
C VAL A 249 10.19 -12.48 -11.80
N ASP A 250 11.33 -12.83 -12.44
CA ASP A 250 12.17 -11.87 -13.16
C ASP A 250 11.41 -11.19 -14.32
N ALA A 251 10.53 -11.93 -15.00
CA ALA A 251 9.71 -11.38 -16.07
C ALA A 251 8.73 -10.31 -15.56
N ALA A 252 8.28 -10.40 -14.31
CA ALA A 252 7.37 -9.43 -13.73
C ALA A 252 8.03 -8.06 -13.52
N TYR A 253 9.35 -7.97 -13.35
CA TYR A 253 10.05 -6.67 -13.32
C TYR A 253 10.05 -5.95 -14.66
N ALA A 254 9.99 -6.68 -15.78
CA ALA A 254 9.87 -6.10 -17.11
C ALA A 254 8.42 -5.73 -17.49
N SER A 255 7.43 -6.27 -16.77
CA SER A 255 6.01 -6.00 -16.95
C SER A 255 5.35 -5.96 -15.57
N PRO A 256 5.63 -4.92 -14.76
CA PRO A 256 5.18 -4.87 -13.38
C PRO A 256 3.65 -4.79 -13.29
N PRO A 257 3.06 -5.30 -12.19
CA PRO A 257 1.62 -5.19 -11.97
C PRO A 257 1.19 -3.71 -11.90
N THR A 258 -0.03 -3.43 -12.36
CA THR A 258 -0.60 -2.09 -12.51
C THR A 258 -1.80 -1.85 -11.59
N SER A 259 -2.18 -2.84 -10.77
CA SER A 259 -3.24 -2.71 -9.78
C SER A 259 -3.06 -3.68 -8.61
N THR A 260 -3.60 -3.32 -7.44
CA THR A 260 -3.70 -4.24 -6.30
C THR A 260 -4.59 -5.45 -6.60
N GLU A 261 -5.55 -5.31 -7.51
CA GLU A 261 -6.34 -6.42 -8.02
C GLU A 261 -5.47 -7.53 -8.61
N GLN A 262 -4.48 -7.18 -9.44
CA GLN A 262 -3.55 -8.16 -10.02
C GLN A 262 -2.70 -8.87 -8.95
N ILE A 263 -2.44 -8.21 -7.82
CA ILE A 263 -1.75 -8.81 -6.66
C ILE A 263 -2.67 -9.77 -5.91
N LEU A 264 -3.93 -9.39 -5.71
CA LEU A 264 -4.96 -10.20 -5.05
C LEU A 264 -5.36 -11.41 -5.91
N HIS A 265 -5.41 -11.22 -7.22
CA HIS A 265 -5.84 -12.19 -8.22
C HIS A 265 -4.73 -12.44 -9.26
N THR A 266 -3.76 -13.29 -8.91
CA THR A 266 -2.58 -13.56 -9.76
C THR A 266 -2.96 -14.07 -11.16
N ASP A 267 -4.11 -14.73 -11.32
CA ASP A 267 -4.64 -15.18 -12.60
C ASP A 267 -5.00 -14.02 -13.53
N LYS A 268 -5.48 -12.88 -13.00
CA LYS A 268 -5.71 -11.64 -13.78
C LYS A 268 -4.39 -11.06 -14.28
N TYR A 269 -3.37 -10.99 -13.42
CA TYR A 269 -2.04 -10.58 -13.85
C TYR A 269 -1.50 -11.46 -14.99
N LEU A 270 -1.59 -12.80 -14.83
CA LEU A 270 -1.13 -13.75 -15.84
C LEU A 270 -1.95 -13.69 -17.13
N ALA A 271 -3.23 -13.31 -17.06
CA ALA A 271 -4.08 -13.06 -18.22
C ALA A 271 -3.76 -11.74 -18.93
N GLY A 272 -3.02 -10.83 -18.28
CA GLY A 272 -2.72 -9.47 -18.78
C GLY A 272 -3.96 -8.56 -18.74
N GLU A 273 -4.82 -8.76 -17.75
CA GLU A 273 -5.96 -7.88 -17.51
C GLU A 273 -5.46 -6.58 -16.89
N GLU A 274 -5.78 -5.46 -17.54
CA GLU A 274 -5.40 -4.11 -17.11
C GLU A 274 -6.64 -3.36 -16.66
N PRO A 275 -6.55 -2.54 -15.59
CA PRO A 275 -7.67 -1.71 -15.15
C PRO A 275 -8.18 -0.78 -16.24
N VAL A 276 -9.48 -0.58 -16.30
CA VAL A 276 -10.13 0.40 -17.18
C VAL A 276 -9.74 1.82 -16.76
N ASP A 277 -9.32 2.64 -17.73
CA ASP A 277 -9.04 4.06 -17.51
C ASP A 277 -10.35 4.84 -17.37
N VAL A 278 -10.67 5.28 -16.15
CA VAL A 278 -11.90 6.00 -15.81
C VAL A 278 -11.69 7.49 -16.00
N ALA A 279 -12.46 8.10 -16.92
CA ALA A 279 -12.46 9.53 -17.11
C ALA A 279 -13.47 10.22 -16.19
N LEU A 280 -13.04 11.32 -15.56
CA LEU A 280 -13.89 12.20 -14.77
C LEU A 280 -14.16 13.52 -15.50
N PRO A 281 -15.30 14.21 -15.26
CA PRO A 281 -15.58 15.49 -15.85
C PRO A 281 -14.68 16.60 -15.26
N GLU A 282 -14.50 17.67 -16.02
CA GLU A 282 -13.83 18.89 -15.56
C GLU A 282 -14.72 19.63 -14.54
N ALA A 283 -14.71 19.20 -13.26
CA ALA A 283 -15.61 19.72 -12.24
C ALA A 283 -15.45 21.24 -11.99
N ALA A 284 -14.29 21.84 -12.32
CA ALA A 284 -14.06 23.28 -12.26
C ALA A 284 -15.10 24.11 -13.04
N ALA A 285 -15.62 23.58 -14.15
CA ALA A 285 -16.64 24.27 -14.94
C ALA A 285 -17.95 24.47 -14.16
N THR A 286 -18.33 23.48 -13.36
CA THR A 286 -19.53 23.47 -12.51
C THR A 286 -19.29 24.12 -11.16
N LEU A 287 -18.13 23.90 -10.56
CA LEU A 287 -17.78 24.45 -9.24
C LEU A 287 -17.56 25.97 -9.30
N GLY A 288 -17.00 26.47 -10.41
CA GLY A 288 -16.82 27.90 -10.65
C GLY A 288 -15.39 28.40 -10.49
N ALA A 289 -15.21 29.71 -10.70
CA ALA A 289 -13.90 30.32 -10.66
C ALA A 289 -13.29 30.28 -9.24
N GLY A 290 -12.03 29.88 -9.14
CA GLY A 290 -11.28 29.79 -7.88
C GLY A 290 -11.21 28.39 -7.29
N TRP A 291 -11.88 27.43 -7.91
CA TRP A 291 -11.73 26.02 -7.54
C TRP A 291 -10.50 25.40 -8.23
N GLU A 292 -9.74 24.66 -7.48
CA GLU A 292 -8.52 23.97 -7.94
C GLU A 292 -8.61 22.48 -7.56
N GLU A 293 -8.18 21.62 -8.49
CA GLU A 293 -7.96 20.20 -8.20
C GLU A 293 -6.69 20.06 -7.37
N ILE A 294 -6.80 19.40 -6.24
CA ILE A 294 -5.68 19.20 -5.31
C ILE A 294 -5.26 17.75 -5.18
N ASP A 295 -6.10 16.80 -5.60
CA ASP A 295 -5.80 15.38 -5.63
C ASP A 295 -6.54 14.72 -6.79
N ASP A 296 -5.85 13.79 -7.48
CA ASP A 296 -6.37 12.98 -8.58
C ASP A 296 -5.69 11.61 -8.50
N ASN A 297 -6.47 10.55 -8.21
CA ASN A 297 -5.87 9.26 -7.89
C ASN A 297 -6.87 8.10 -8.13
N ARG A 298 -6.40 6.87 -7.86
CA ARG A 298 -7.14 5.61 -7.91
C ARG A 298 -7.03 4.89 -6.58
N MET A 299 -8.15 4.34 -6.09
CA MET A 299 -8.18 3.56 -4.86
C MET A 299 -7.73 2.12 -5.07
N GLY A 300 -8.21 1.47 -6.13
CA GLY A 300 -7.99 0.07 -6.38
C GLY A 300 -8.79 -0.86 -5.44
N GLU A 301 -8.81 -2.14 -5.78
CA GLU A 301 -9.61 -3.15 -5.08
C GLU A 301 -9.25 -3.26 -3.60
N PHE A 302 -7.95 -3.26 -3.27
CA PHE A 302 -7.51 -3.42 -1.88
C PHE A 302 -8.00 -2.29 -0.96
N GLN A 303 -7.82 -1.02 -1.36
CA GLN A 303 -8.25 0.10 -0.52
C GLN A 303 -9.78 0.19 -0.43
N ILE A 304 -10.50 -0.17 -1.50
CA ILE A 304 -11.96 -0.28 -1.48
C ILE A 304 -12.41 -1.36 -0.48
N ALA A 305 -11.74 -2.51 -0.46
CA ALA A 305 -12.04 -3.57 0.51
C ALA A 305 -11.79 -3.10 1.96
N VAL A 306 -10.69 -2.39 2.21
CA VAL A 306 -10.39 -1.80 3.53
C VAL A 306 -11.42 -0.74 3.92
N LEU A 307 -11.85 0.11 2.98
CA LEU A 307 -12.89 1.11 3.19
C LEU A 307 -14.20 0.46 3.65
N LEU A 308 -14.66 -0.55 2.91
CA LEU A 308 -15.93 -1.25 3.19
C LEU A 308 -15.88 -2.11 4.45
N ALA A 309 -14.68 -2.52 4.87
CA ALA A 309 -14.50 -3.29 6.09
C ALA A 309 -14.79 -2.48 7.36
N ASP A 310 -14.69 -1.15 7.32
CA ASP A 310 -14.98 -0.22 8.44
C ASP A 310 -14.37 -0.70 9.77
N LEU A 311 -13.07 -0.99 9.72
CA LEU A 311 -12.36 -1.61 10.83
C LEU A 311 -11.93 -0.57 11.88
N ASP A 312 -11.94 -0.99 13.15
CA ASP A 312 -11.26 -0.25 14.21
C ASP A 312 -9.73 -0.25 14.00
N PRO A 313 -9.00 0.76 14.50
CA PRO A 313 -7.54 0.76 14.48
C PRO A 313 -6.95 -0.54 15.04
N GLY A 314 -5.91 -1.06 14.40
CA GLY A 314 -5.26 -2.32 14.77
C GLY A 314 -6.01 -3.60 14.38
N ALA A 315 -7.20 -3.50 13.79
CA ALA A 315 -7.94 -4.66 13.31
C ALA A 315 -7.51 -5.08 11.89
N GLY A 316 -7.89 -6.29 11.49
CA GLY A 316 -7.62 -6.82 10.14
C GLY A 316 -6.30 -7.60 10.02
N LEU A 317 -5.49 -7.64 11.07
CA LEU A 317 -4.27 -8.43 11.14
C LEU A 317 -4.29 -9.29 12.41
N ASN A 318 -4.50 -10.59 12.25
CA ASN A 318 -4.57 -11.51 13.41
C ASN A 318 -3.18 -12.02 13.85
N ASP A 319 -2.21 -11.99 12.95
CA ASP A 319 -0.82 -12.38 13.19
C ASP A 319 0.05 -11.64 12.18
N LEU A 320 1.10 -11.04 12.63
CA LEU A 320 2.06 -10.30 11.81
C LEU A 320 2.83 -11.20 10.79
N MET A 321 2.71 -12.51 10.93
CA MET A 321 3.21 -13.53 9.99
C MET A 321 2.05 -14.20 9.23
N GLY A 322 0.83 -13.68 9.38
CA GLY A 322 -0.40 -14.26 8.85
C GLY A 322 -0.84 -13.67 7.50
N THR A 323 -2.13 -13.62 7.33
CA THR A 323 -2.80 -13.02 6.17
C THR A 323 -3.56 -11.78 6.62
N ILE A 324 -3.75 -10.82 5.73
CA ILE A 324 -4.72 -9.75 5.95
C ILE A 324 -6.11 -10.38 5.93
N GLU A 325 -6.85 -10.24 7.02
CA GLU A 325 -8.20 -10.77 7.15
C GLU A 325 -9.20 -9.60 7.16
N LEU A 326 -9.85 -9.38 6.04
CA LEU A 326 -10.99 -8.48 5.93
C LEU A 326 -12.29 -9.26 6.06
N PRO A 327 -13.40 -8.63 6.50
CA PRO A 327 -14.72 -9.27 6.49
C PRO A 327 -15.08 -9.78 5.10
N ASP A 328 -15.58 -11.02 5.00
CA ASP A 328 -15.95 -11.64 3.72
C ASP A 328 -16.86 -10.74 2.87
N ALA A 329 -17.78 -10.00 3.50
CA ALA A 329 -18.70 -9.11 2.81
C ALA A 329 -17.99 -7.89 2.20
N ALA A 330 -16.94 -7.37 2.84
CA ALA A 330 -16.15 -6.25 2.32
C ALA A 330 -15.28 -6.71 1.14
N SER A 331 -14.61 -7.84 1.29
CA SER A 331 -13.82 -8.43 0.20
C SER A 331 -14.68 -8.81 -1.01
N ALA A 332 -15.89 -9.39 -0.77
CA ALA A 332 -16.80 -9.74 -1.85
C ALA A 332 -17.30 -8.49 -2.60
N ALA A 333 -17.64 -7.43 -1.86
CA ALA A 333 -18.14 -6.20 -2.47
C ALA A 333 -17.06 -5.34 -3.16
N ALA A 334 -15.77 -5.62 -2.93
CA ALA A 334 -14.66 -5.03 -3.65
C ALA A 334 -14.21 -5.88 -4.85
N ALA A 335 -14.46 -7.18 -4.81
CA ALA A 335 -14.12 -8.10 -5.89
C ALA A 335 -14.88 -7.75 -7.18
N GLY A 336 -14.24 -7.99 -8.34
CA GLY A 336 -14.78 -7.58 -9.63
C GLY A 336 -14.63 -6.09 -9.93
N TRP A 337 -13.82 -5.38 -9.13
CA TRP A 337 -13.34 -4.06 -9.50
C TRP A 337 -12.56 -4.13 -10.82
N ASP A 338 -12.84 -3.21 -11.74
CA ASP A 338 -12.21 -3.17 -13.08
C ASP A 338 -11.54 -1.81 -13.34
N GLY A 339 -11.73 -0.84 -12.44
CA GLY A 339 -11.09 0.46 -12.51
C GLY A 339 -11.83 1.53 -11.71
N ASP A 340 -11.11 2.52 -11.25
CA ASP A 340 -11.70 3.70 -10.64
C ASP A 340 -10.81 4.93 -10.79
N ARG A 341 -11.39 6.10 -10.57
CA ARG A 341 -10.67 7.36 -10.42
C ARG A 341 -11.45 8.28 -9.50
N TYR A 342 -10.73 9.02 -8.66
CA TYR A 342 -11.31 10.10 -7.87
C TYR A 342 -10.53 11.40 -8.01
N GLN A 343 -11.23 12.51 -7.76
CA GLN A 343 -10.65 13.84 -7.68
C GLN A 343 -11.16 14.59 -6.46
N LEU A 344 -10.28 15.33 -5.79
CA LEU A 344 -10.62 16.27 -4.74
C LEU A 344 -10.36 17.70 -5.21
N TRP A 345 -11.36 18.54 -5.07
CA TRP A 345 -11.36 19.95 -5.44
C TRP A 345 -11.55 20.84 -4.21
N THR A 346 -10.92 22.03 -4.18
CA THR A 346 -11.07 23.02 -3.13
C THR A 346 -11.23 24.42 -3.70
N ASP A 347 -11.94 25.29 -2.98
CA ASP A 347 -12.02 26.73 -3.26
C ASP A 347 -10.88 27.53 -2.63
N GLY A 348 -9.92 26.85 -1.96
CA GLY A 348 -8.81 27.47 -1.23
C GLY A 348 -9.18 28.01 0.15
N GLU A 349 -10.44 27.88 0.56
CA GLU A 349 -10.95 28.19 1.90
C GLU A 349 -11.42 26.90 2.59
N ASP A 350 -12.71 26.78 2.87
CA ASP A 350 -13.26 25.66 3.63
C ASP A 350 -14.12 24.69 2.78
N ALA A 351 -14.41 25.04 1.51
CA ALA A 351 -15.28 24.23 0.68
C ALA A 351 -14.49 23.20 -0.13
N GLU A 352 -15.03 21.98 -0.18
CA GLU A 352 -14.49 20.86 -0.93
C GLU A 352 -15.56 20.21 -1.80
N ALA A 353 -15.13 19.66 -2.93
CA ALA A 353 -15.92 18.75 -3.74
C ALA A 353 -15.10 17.51 -4.05
N PHE A 354 -15.70 16.35 -3.91
CA PHE A 354 -15.10 15.04 -4.20
C PHE A 354 -15.89 14.35 -5.28
N VAL A 355 -15.21 13.87 -6.31
CA VAL A 355 -15.80 13.19 -7.45
C VAL A 355 -15.13 11.84 -7.60
N TRP A 356 -15.88 10.76 -7.59
CA TRP A 356 -15.37 9.40 -7.73
C TRP A 356 -16.26 8.58 -8.65
N ALA A 357 -15.67 7.86 -9.58
CA ALA A 357 -16.34 6.87 -10.38
C ALA A 357 -15.56 5.56 -10.38
N SER A 358 -16.27 4.45 -10.28
CA SER A 358 -15.70 3.10 -10.35
C SER A 358 -16.44 2.26 -11.38
N VAL A 359 -15.71 1.43 -12.11
CA VAL A 359 -16.20 0.47 -13.11
C VAL A 359 -15.96 -0.94 -12.59
N TRP A 360 -16.87 -1.84 -12.87
CA TRP A 360 -16.91 -3.20 -12.34
C TRP A 360 -17.03 -4.20 -13.50
N GLU A 361 -16.56 -5.43 -13.32
CA GLU A 361 -16.61 -6.47 -14.35
C GLU A 361 -18.04 -6.81 -14.80
N SER A 362 -19.04 -6.53 -13.96
CA SER A 362 -20.46 -6.74 -14.29
C SER A 362 -21.40 -5.81 -13.54
N ASP A 363 -22.62 -5.64 -14.08
CA ASP A 363 -23.72 -4.93 -13.41
C ASP A 363 -24.01 -5.50 -12.00
N ALA A 364 -23.80 -6.79 -11.80
CA ALA A 364 -24.08 -7.44 -10.51
C ALA A 364 -23.04 -7.07 -9.44
N GLU A 365 -21.76 -6.98 -9.79
CA GLU A 365 -20.68 -6.55 -8.92
C GLU A 365 -20.78 -5.05 -8.63
N ALA A 366 -21.12 -4.24 -9.63
CA ALA A 366 -21.44 -2.83 -9.43
C ALA A 366 -22.59 -2.63 -8.44
N GLU A 367 -23.66 -3.43 -8.52
CA GLU A 367 -24.79 -3.38 -7.58
C GLU A 367 -24.36 -3.81 -6.17
N GLU A 368 -23.51 -4.84 -6.04
CA GLU A 368 -22.99 -5.30 -4.73
C GLU A 368 -22.16 -4.20 -4.07
N PHE A 369 -21.21 -3.61 -4.78
CA PHE A 369 -20.45 -2.46 -4.28
C PHE A 369 -21.35 -1.27 -3.93
N PHE A 370 -22.25 -0.87 -4.83
CA PHE A 370 -23.19 0.24 -4.61
C PHE A 370 -23.99 0.08 -3.31
N LEU A 371 -24.48 -1.13 -3.03
CA LEU A 371 -25.24 -1.41 -1.81
C LEU A 371 -24.35 -1.41 -0.57
N ALA A 372 -23.14 -1.94 -0.65
CA ALA A 372 -22.17 -1.96 0.43
C ALA A 372 -21.70 -0.53 0.77
N PHE A 373 -21.32 0.24 -0.25
CA PHE A 373 -20.85 1.62 -0.06
C PHE A 373 -21.98 2.55 0.44
N ARG A 374 -23.21 2.36 -0.05
CA ARG A 374 -24.37 3.04 0.51
C ARG A 374 -24.52 2.76 2.00
N ALA A 375 -24.44 1.48 2.42
CA ALA A 375 -24.58 1.11 3.82
C ALA A 375 -23.45 1.68 4.69
N TYR A 376 -22.23 1.72 4.16
CA TYR A 376 -21.07 2.35 4.79
C TYR A 376 -21.30 3.85 5.03
N GLU A 377 -21.70 4.61 4.01
CA GLU A 377 -21.95 6.05 4.11
C GLU A 377 -23.14 6.38 5.04
N GLU A 378 -24.20 5.55 5.02
CA GLU A 378 -25.34 5.70 5.93
C GLU A 378 -24.94 5.49 7.40
N ALA A 379 -24.09 4.50 7.66
CA ALA A 379 -23.58 4.22 9.01
C ALA A 379 -22.64 5.32 9.51
N ARG A 380 -21.71 5.75 8.65
CA ARG A 380 -20.72 6.77 8.98
C ARG A 380 -21.33 8.13 9.30
N HIS A 381 -22.40 8.51 8.61
CA HIS A 381 -23.06 9.80 8.80
C HIS A 381 -24.27 9.75 9.74
N ASP A 382 -24.61 8.58 10.28
CA ASP A 382 -25.85 8.35 11.08
C ASP A 382 -27.10 8.93 10.35
N ALA A 383 -27.14 8.79 9.02
CA ALA A 383 -28.15 9.37 8.16
C ALA A 383 -28.49 8.43 6.99
N GLY A 384 -29.75 8.46 6.53
CA GLY A 384 -30.18 7.63 5.41
C GLY A 384 -30.20 8.39 4.09
N PHE A 385 -29.78 7.74 3.03
CA PHE A 385 -29.99 8.23 1.68
C PHE A 385 -31.49 8.38 1.36
N THR A 386 -31.82 9.45 0.70
CA THR A 386 -33.16 9.70 0.15
C THR A 386 -33.13 9.53 -1.37
N SER A 387 -34.24 9.12 -1.97
CA SER A 387 -34.28 8.83 -3.39
C SER A 387 -35.66 8.89 -4.00
N GLU A 388 -35.76 9.35 -5.25
CA GLU A 388 -36.91 9.13 -6.11
C GLU A 388 -36.72 7.86 -6.98
N ARG A 389 -35.50 7.35 -7.12
CA ARG A 389 -35.11 6.13 -7.85
C ARG A 389 -34.12 5.32 -7.04
N PRO A 390 -34.21 3.98 -7.02
CA PRO A 390 -33.35 3.14 -6.18
C PRO A 390 -31.87 3.19 -6.56
N ASP A 391 -31.56 3.60 -7.77
CA ASP A 391 -30.24 3.69 -8.41
C ASP A 391 -29.66 5.11 -8.43
N ASP A 392 -30.31 6.08 -7.76
CA ASP A 392 -29.91 7.48 -7.74
C ASP A 392 -30.29 8.11 -6.40
N LEU A 393 -29.31 8.23 -5.53
CA LEU A 393 -29.47 8.49 -4.11
C LEU A 393 -28.87 9.85 -3.71
N THR A 394 -29.49 10.49 -2.72
CA THR A 394 -29.02 11.76 -2.14
C THR A 394 -28.88 11.63 -0.63
N LEU A 395 -27.74 12.07 -0.09
CA LEU A 395 -27.45 12.17 1.34
C LEU A 395 -27.15 13.62 1.70
N GLU A 396 -27.91 14.18 2.63
CA GLU A 396 -27.63 15.51 3.18
C GLU A 396 -26.49 15.39 4.20
N LEU A 397 -25.46 16.21 4.05
CA LEU A 397 -24.28 16.24 4.91
C LEU A 397 -24.18 17.59 5.63
N ASP A 398 -23.46 17.62 6.75
CA ASP A 398 -23.05 18.87 7.35
C ASP A 398 -22.11 19.61 6.40
N GLY A 399 -22.59 20.73 5.84
CA GLY A 399 -21.83 21.57 4.89
C GLY A 399 -21.91 21.15 3.43
N GLY A 400 -22.82 20.24 3.04
CA GLY A 400 -22.96 19.87 1.61
C GLY A 400 -23.94 18.73 1.35
N VAL A 401 -23.82 18.15 0.18
CA VAL A 401 -24.66 17.05 -0.30
C VAL A 401 -23.78 15.99 -0.95
N ALA A 402 -24.07 14.72 -0.69
CA ALA A 402 -23.53 13.61 -1.44
C ALA A 402 -24.57 13.00 -2.37
N ARG A 403 -24.15 12.61 -3.57
CA ARG A 403 -24.91 11.86 -4.55
C ARG A 403 -24.22 10.54 -4.82
N LEU A 404 -24.99 9.46 -4.88
CA LEU A 404 -24.53 8.13 -5.23
C LEU A 404 -25.43 7.54 -6.29
N ALA A 405 -24.88 7.14 -7.43
CA ALA A 405 -25.64 6.61 -8.56
C ALA A 405 -25.02 5.33 -9.11
N LEU A 406 -25.90 4.44 -9.60
CA LEU A 406 -25.54 3.20 -10.28
C LEU A 406 -26.09 3.23 -11.71
N ALA A 407 -25.25 2.93 -12.70
CA ALA A 407 -25.65 2.81 -14.10
C ALA A 407 -24.88 1.67 -14.79
N GLY A 408 -25.55 0.53 -14.98
CA GLY A 408 -24.91 -0.65 -15.54
C GLY A 408 -23.79 -1.14 -14.62
N ASP A 409 -22.60 -1.22 -15.15
CA ASP A 409 -21.35 -1.62 -14.47
C ASP A 409 -20.62 -0.47 -13.76
N THR A 410 -21.19 0.73 -13.70
CA THR A 410 -20.55 1.93 -13.17
C THR A 410 -21.25 2.47 -11.95
N VAL A 411 -20.49 2.78 -10.89
CA VAL A 411 -20.94 3.50 -9.70
C VAL A 411 -20.27 4.87 -9.65
N SER A 412 -21.07 5.92 -9.45
CA SER A 412 -20.61 7.30 -9.35
C SER A 412 -20.96 7.88 -7.98
N TYR A 413 -19.99 8.55 -7.34
CA TYR A 413 -20.15 9.24 -6.07
C TYR A 413 -19.63 10.67 -6.16
N VAL A 414 -20.46 11.63 -5.78
CA VAL A 414 -20.12 13.05 -5.82
C VAL A 414 -20.49 13.70 -4.49
N ARG A 415 -19.56 14.40 -3.86
CA ARG A 415 -19.83 15.32 -2.76
C ARG A 415 -19.57 16.74 -3.22
N ALA A 416 -20.45 17.66 -2.90
CA ALA A 416 -20.28 19.08 -3.22
C ALA A 416 -20.97 19.97 -2.16
N PRO A 417 -20.58 21.25 -2.05
CA PRO A 417 -21.18 22.19 -1.09
C PRO A 417 -22.67 22.43 -1.30
N THR A 418 -23.15 22.26 -2.53
CA THR A 418 -24.56 22.48 -2.86
C THR A 418 -25.14 21.35 -3.69
N ALA A 419 -26.44 21.13 -3.54
CA ALA A 419 -27.16 20.12 -4.33
C ALA A 419 -27.09 20.39 -5.85
N ASP A 420 -27.12 21.66 -6.26
CA ASP A 420 -27.02 22.03 -7.68
C ASP A 420 -25.67 21.61 -8.27
N GLN A 421 -24.56 21.85 -7.56
CA GLN A 421 -23.22 21.42 -7.99
C GLN A 421 -23.11 19.89 -8.04
N ALA A 422 -23.54 19.20 -6.96
CA ALA A 422 -23.49 17.74 -6.92
C ALA A 422 -24.32 17.11 -8.07
N ASN A 423 -25.52 17.63 -8.33
CA ASN A 423 -26.37 17.15 -9.40
C ASN A 423 -25.74 17.36 -10.78
N GLN A 424 -25.20 18.55 -11.04
CA GLN A 424 -24.62 18.86 -12.35
C GLN A 424 -23.39 18.00 -12.63
N ILE A 425 -22.49 17.84 -11.65
CA ILE A 425 -21.30 16.97 -11.78
C ILE A 425 -21.72 15.52 -12.02
N LEU A 426 -22.73 15.02 -11.27
CA LEU A 426 -23.22 13.66 -11.45
C LEU A 426 -23.86 13.47 -12.84
N ASP A 427 -24.66 14.45 -13.33
CA ASP A 427 -25.27 14.38 -14.65
C ASP A 427 -24.20 14.37 -15.77
N GLU A 428 -23.09 15.09 -15.60
CA GLU A 428 -21.94 15.06 -16.53
C GLU A 428 -21.27 13.69 -16.51
N LEU A 429 -20.96 13.11 -15.32
CA LEU A 429 -20.42 11.75 -15.19
C LEU A 429 -21.28 10.71 -15.89
N MET A 430 -22.58 10.72 -15.62
CA MET A 430 -23.53 9.75 -16.17
C MET A 430 -23.68 9.88 -17.69
N SER A 431 -23.56 11.10 -18.25
CA SER A 431 -23.66 11.35 -19.69
C SER A 431 -22.45 10.79 -20.45
N ASP A 432 -21.24 10.95 -19.90
CA ASP A 432 -20.00 10.47 -20.52
C ASP A 432 -19.91 8.94 -20.55
N HIS A 433 -20.46 8.26 -19.54
CA HIS A 433 -20.52 6.80 -19.52
C HIS A 433 -21.53 6.24 -20.52
N LEU A 434 -22.70 6.89 -20.70
CA LEU A 434 -23.72 6.47 -21.68
C LEU A 434 -23.25 6.64 -23.13
N GLU A 435 -22.42 7.64 -23.43
CA GLU A 435 -21.86 7.84 -24.78
C GLU A 435 -20.79 6.78 -25.14
N LYS A 436 -20.06 6.27 -24.14
CA LYS A 436 -19.03 5.22 -24.34
C LYS A 436 -19.64 3.81 -24.47
N ALA A 437 -20.79 3.56 -23.86
CA ALA A 437 -21.51 2.28 -23.91
C ALA A 437 -22.37 2.10 -25.18
N ALA A 438 -22.56 3.14 -26.01
CA ALA A 438 -23.37 3.15 -27.25
C ALA A 438 -22.48 3.02 -28.51
#